data_e90750dc13a5503beedc64a14e6fd09d
#
_entry.id   e90750dc13a5503beedc64a14e6fd09d
#
_cell.length_a   1.000
_cell.length_b   1.000
_cell.length_c   1.000
_cell.angle_alpha   90.00
_cell.angle_beta   90.00
_cell.angle_gamma   90.00
#
_symmetry.space_group_name_H-M   'P 1'
#
loop_
_entity.id
_entity.type
_entity.pdbx_description
1 polymer ?
#
loop_
_entity_poly.entity_id
_entity_poly.type
_entity_poly.pdbx_seq_one_letter_code
_entity_poly.pdbx_strand_id
1 'polypeptide(L)'
;MSKTRPAFVFVHGAWHNAAVWRQVIPHLEARSFVARALDLPGAGVHARAPKSYGERPLNLAAFAAEPSPNAAVTQYERTQAVVSLIDEVGGPVVLVGHSLGGLTISAVTQTIPDRLHAVVYLAGFLLPTGMPAVAMHQRETAARSLLPPLFLADPAAVGALRLDPRSEDADYRARLRAALCSDLSEADFELASTQLHCDEPAGVTLVPSPITSGRFGRVTRHYVRCVQDRAMPLACQDFMIAAVDGSVGGRTHVHSLTTSHSPYYSQPKVLADLLAGIAGE
;
A
#
# COMPACT_ATOMS: atom_id res chain seq x y z
N MET A 1 -12.13 1.31 -34.12
CA MET A 1 -11.73 2.34 -33.15
C MET A 1 -10.52 1.81 -32.38
N SER A 2 -9.39 2.51 -32.41
CA SER A 2 -8.24 2.13 -31.57
C SER A 2 -8.68 2.20 -30.11
N LYS A 3 -8.59 1.08 -29.36
CA LYS A 3 -8.86 1.11 -27.92
C LYS A 3 -7.87 2.09 -27.30
N THR A 4 -8.37 3.09 -26.60
CA THR A 4 -7.53 4.02 -25.84
C THR A 4 -6.73 3.20 -24.84
N ARG A 5 -5.40 3.34 -24.88
CA ARG A 5 -4.49 2.62 -23.98
C ARG A 5 -4.75 3.08 -22.55
N PRO A 6 -4.88 2.18 -21.57
CA PRO A 6 -5.14 2.60 -20.20
C PRO A 6 -3.93 3.33 -19.60
N ALA A 7 -4.20 4.30 -18.74
CA ALA A 7 -3.18 4.94 -17.92
C ALA A 7 -2.99 4.17 -16.61
N PHE A 8 -1.84 4.34 -15.95
CA PHE A 8 -1.59 3.81 -14.60
C PHE A 8 -1.80 4.90 -13.55
N VAL A 9 -2.51 4.54 -12.48
CA VAL A 9 -2.59 5.33 -11.26
C VAL A 9 -2.10 4.47 -10.10
N PHE A 10 -1.10 5.00 -9.37
CA PHE A 10 -0.40 4.29 -8.31
C PHE A 10 -0.74 4.85 -6.93
N VAL A 11 -1.07 3.96 -6.02
CA VAL A 11 -1.39 4.24 -4.62
C VAL A 11 -0.39 3.52 -3.72
N HIS A 12 0.33 4.29 -2.89
CA HIS A 12 1.37 3.77 -1.99
C HIS A 12 0.78 3.09 -0.75
N GLY A 13 1.61 2.31 -0.03
CA GLY A 13 1.29 1.67 1.23
C GLY A 13 1.52 2.57 2.45
N ALA A 14 1.35 1.97 3.64
CA ALA A 14 1.58 2.65 4.92
C ALA A 14 3.00 3.23 5.02
N TRP A 15 3.12 4.36 5.67
CA TRP A 15 4.36 5.14 5.90
C TRP A 15 5.08 5.64 4.65
N HIS A 16 4.65 5.25 3.46
CA HIS A 16 5.23 5.63 2.18
C HIS A 16 4.54 6.87 1.57
N ASN A 17 4.99 7.25 0.39
CA ASN A 17 4.46 8.35 -0.43
C ASN A 17 4.62 8.03 -1.92
N ALA A 18 4.22 8.95 -2.80
CA ALA A 18 4.30 8.78 -4.26
C ALA A 18 5.70 8.49 -4.79
N ALA A 19 6.74 8.94 -4.08
CA ALA A 19 8.12 8.81 -4.54
C ALA A 19 8.60 7.35 -4.64
N VAL A 20 7.94 6.39 -3.99
CA VAL A 20 8.29 4.96 -4.12
C VAL A 20 8.15 4.45 -5.56
N TRP A 21 7.32 5.09 -6.37
CA TRP A 21 7.08 4.70 -7.75
C TRP A 21 8.06 5.30 -8.77
N ARG A 22 9.00 6.17 -8.30
CA ARG A 22 9.96 6.87 -9.19
C ARG A 22 10.80 5.96 -10.07
N GLN A 23 11.08 4.74 -9.61
CA GLN A 23 11.87 3.78 -10.40
C GLN A 23 11.00 2.94 -11.33
N VAL A 24 9.69 2.82 -11.07
CA VAL A 24 8.74 2.03 -11.88
C VAL A 24 8.16 2.86 -13.03
N ILE A 25 7.73 4.09 -12.75
CA ILE A 25 7.05 4.98 -13.71
C ILE A 25 7.85 5.16 -15.00
N PRO A 26 9.16 5.48 -15.00
CA PRO A 26 9.92 5.67 -16.24
C PRO A 26 9.94 4.45 -17.16
N HIS A 27 9.88 3.23 -16.60
CA HIS A 27 9.81 2.02 -17.41
C HIS A 27 8.47 1.84 -18.12
N LEU A 28 7.36 2.35 -17.55
CA LEU A 28 6.06 2.38 -18.19
C LEU A 28 5.97 3.51 -19.23
N GLU A 29 6.49 4.69 -18.92
CA GLU A 29 6.53 5.84 -19.83
C GLU A 29 7.37 5.53 -21.08
N ALA A 30 8.49 4.80 -20.92
CA ALA A 30 9.30 4.31 -22.04
C ALA A 30 8.51 3.37 -22.98
N ARG A 31 7.40 2.81 -22.51
CA ARG A 31 6.44 2.03 -23.29
C ARG A 31 5.22 2.82 -23.72
N SER A 32 5.29 4.14 -23.63
CA SER A 32 4.20 5.07 -24.01
C SER A 32 2.92 4.92 -23.19
N PHE A 33 3.02 4.46 -21.93
CA PHE A 33 1.92 4.55 -20.97
C PHE A 33 1.97 5.90 -20.24
N VAL A 34 0.82 6.48 -19.98
CA VAL A 34 0.69 7.53 -18.95
C VAL A 34 0.69 6.87 -17.59
N ALA A 35 1.53 7.34 -16.67
CA ALA A 35 1.62 6.83 -15.32
C ALA A 35 1.67 7.98 -14.32
N ARG A 36 0.84 7.93 -13.28
CA ARG A 36 0.74 8.94 -12.23
C ARG A 36 0.69 8.29 -10.86
N ALA A 37 1.28 8.96 -9.89
CA ALA A 37 1.20 8.61 -8.48
C ALA A 37 0.84 9.85 -7.67
N LEU A 38 0.23 9.65 -6.50
CA LEU A 38 -0.12 10.75 -5.61
C LEU A 38 0.34 10.44 -4.19
N ASP A 39 0.53 11.50 -3.41
CA ASP A 39 0.62 11.42 -1.96
C ASP A 39 -0.80 11.37 -1.40
N LEU A 40 -1.12 10.31 -0.67
CA LEU A 40 -2.41 10.21 0.00
C LEU A 40 -2.53 11.25 1.14
N PRO A 41 -3.74 11.67 1.52
CA PRO A 41 -3.94 12.41 2.76
C PRO A 41 -3.23 11.75 3.94
N GLY A 42 -2.43 12.54 4.68
CA GLY A 42 -1.58 12.08 5.78
C GLY A 42 -0.24 11.48 5.37
N ALA A 43 0.13 11.53 4.07
CA ALA A 43 1.40 11.01 3.56
C ALA A 43 2.10 12.03 2.66
N GLY A 44 3.38 11.85 2.33
CA GLY A 44 4.16 12.70 1.46
C GLY A 44 4.14 14.16 1.88
N VAL A 45 3.78 15.04 0.96
CA VAL A 45 3.65 16.49 1.23
C VAL A 45 2.51 16.83 2.20
N HIS A 46 1.59 15.90 2.44
CA HIS A 46 0.49 16.04 3.38
C HIS A 46 0.78 15.42 4.76
N ALA A 47 1.94 14.77 4.93
CA ALA A 47 2.33 14.17 6.19
C ALA A 47 2.73 15.23 7.23
N ARG A 48 2.31 15.01 8.47
CA ARG A 48 2.78 15.77 9.62
C ARG A 48 3.35 14.80 10.65
N ALA A 49 4.49 15.15 11.25
CA ALA A 49 5.08 14.37 12.32
C ALA A 49 4.70 14.95 13.69
N PRO A 50 4.61 14.11 14.75
CA PRO A 50 4.57 14.57 16.13
C PRO A 50 5.77 15.47 16.45
N LYS A 51 5.61 16.45 17.36
CA LYS A 51 6.70 17.37 17.71
C LYS A 51 7.89 16.63 18.31
N SER A 52 7.63 15.66 19.18
CA SER A 52 8.64 14.81 19.79
C SER A 52 9.50 14.04 18.77
N TYR A 53 8.99 13.78 17.56
CA TYR A 53 9.76 13.11 16.50
C TYR A 53 10.89 14.00 15.94
N GLY A 54 10.79 15.30 16.08
CA GLY A 54 11.82 16.26 15.66
C GLY A 54 13.04 16.31 16.58
N GLU A 55 12.95 15.81 17.80
CA GLU A 55 13.99 15.83 18.81
C GLU A 55 14.95 14.66 18.66
N ARG A 56 16.26 14.90 18.87
CA ARG A 56 17.29 13.85 18.88
C ARG A 56 18.29 14.12 20.04
N PRO A 57 18.61 13.09 20.83
CA PRO A 57 18.11 11.71 20.78
C PRO A 57 16.60 11.66 21.03
N LEU A 58 15.92 10.70 20.36
CA LEU A 58 14.47 10.55 20.45
C LEU A 58 14.04 10.18 21.88
N ASN A 59 13.17 10.99 22.47
CA ASN A 59 12.48 10.63 23.71
C ASN A 59 11.34 9.64 23.37
N LEU A 60 11.63 8.34 23.47
CA LEU A 60 10.68 7.29 23.13
C LEU A 60 9.37 7.37 23.91
N ALA A 61 9.41 7.74 25.20
CA ALA A 61 8.21 7.83 26.03
C ALA A 61 7.30 8.99 25.57
N ALA A 62 7.88 10.15 25.29
CA ALA A 62 7.14 11.29 24.74
C ALA A 62 6.58 10.96 23.34
N PHE A 63 7.40 10.36 22.47
CA PHE A 63 6.99 9.99 21.13
C PHE A 63 5.87 8.95 21.16
N ALA A 64 5.96 7.93 22.02
CA ALA A 64 4.93 6.89 22.15
C ALA A 64 3.59 7.41 22.69
N ALA A 65 3.59 8.53 23.41
CA ALA A 65 2.39 9.08 24.05
C ALA A 65 1.74 10.25 23.26
N GLU A 66 2.49 10.91 22.36
CA GLU A 66 2.00 12.09 21.66
C GLU A 66 0.97 11.70 20.57
N PRO A 67 -0.25 12.31 20.58
CA PRO A 67 -1.23 12.07 19.52
C PRO A 67 -0.68 12.40 18.13
N SER A 68 -1.02 11.58 17.14
CA SER A 68 -0.63 11.85 15.77
C SER A 68 -1.38 13.04 15.18
N PRO A 69 -0.68 14.00 14.56
CA PRO A 69 -1.34 15.10 13.86
C PRO A 69 -2.11 14.65 12.60
N ASN A 70 -1.91 13.39 12.17
CA ASN A 70 -2.61 12.78 11.04
C ASN A 70 -3.79 11.87 11.50
N ALA A 71 -4.10 11.78 12.79
CA ALA A 71 -5.09 10.84 13.34
C ALA A 71 -6.50 11.01 12.76
N ALA A 72 -6.86 12.24 12.35
CA ALA A 72 -8.17 12.55 11.78
C ALA A 72 -8.32 12.20 10.28
N VAL A 73 -7.25 11.77 9.60
CA VAL A 73 -7.31 11.39 8.19
C VAL A 73 -8.19 10.16 8.01
N THR A 74 -9.14 10.26 7.08
CA THR A 74 -10.15 9.23 6.81
C THR A 74 -9.87 8.44 5.53
N GLN A 75 -10.39 7.22 5.47
CA GLN A 75 -10.38 6.41 4.24
C GLN A 75 -11.19 7.10 3.11
N TYR A 76 -12.23 7.85 3.46
CA TYR A 76 -13.03 8.60 2.50
C TYR A 76 -12.19 9.68 1.79
N GLU A 77 -11.43 10.50 2.53
CA GLU A 77 -10.54 11.52 1.95
C GLU A 77 -9.50 10.90 1.02
N ARG A 78 -8.90 9.77 1.41
CA ARG A 78 -7.96 9.01 0.57
C ARG A 78 -8.61 8.51 -0.72
N THR A 79 -9.83 7.99 -0.61
CA THR A 79 -10.61 7.54 -1.78
C THR A 79 -10.88 8.70 -2.73
N GLN A 80 -11.34 9.85 -2.22
CA GLN A 80 -11.64 11.04 -3.04
C GLN A 80 -10.38 11.59 -3.73
N ALA A 81 -9.24 11.62 -3.05
CA ALA A 81 -7.98 12.06 -3.65
C ALA A 81 -7.59 11.20 -4.87
N VAL A 82 -7.75 9.88 -4.78
CA VAL A 82 -7.47 8.97 -5.90
C VAL A 82 -8.52 9.12 -7.02
N VAL A 83 -9.80 9.27 -6.69
CA VAL A 83 -10.87 9.52 -7.68
C VAL A 83 -10.58 10.80 -8.45
N SER A 84 -10.21 11.89 -7.78
CA SER A 84 -9.85 13.17 -8.42
C SER A 84 -8.67 13.00 -9.38
N LEU A 85 -7.62 12.28 -8.99
CA LEU A 85 -6.50 12.02 -9.90
C LEU A 85 -6.92 11.18 -11.12
N ILE A 86 -7.81 10.20 -10.95
CA ILE A 86 -8.35 9.41 -12.08
C ILE A 86 -9.17 10.29 -13.03
N ASP A 87 -9.91 11.27 -12.50
CA ASP A 87 -10.67 12.22 -13.31
C ASP A 87 -9.75 13.15 -14.12
N GLU A 88 -8.66 13.61 -13.52
CA GLU A 88 -7.63 14.42 -14.20
C GLU A 88 -6.89 13.64 -15.30
N VAL A 89 -6.57 12.38 -15.05
CA VAL A 89 -5.90 11.51 -16.02
C VAL A 89 -6.76 11.24 -17.23
N GLY A 90 -8.06 11.06 -17.02
CA GLY A 90 -9.02 10.71 -18.07
C GLY A 90 -8.84 9.29 -18.62
N GLY A 91 -9.80 8.80 -19.41
CA GLY A 91 -9.75 7.47 -20.01
C GLY A 91 -9.81 6.30 -19.02
N PRO A 92 -9.61 5.07 -19.51
CA PRO A 92 -9.55 3.88 -18.66
C PRO A 92 -8.23 3.82 -17.87
N VAL A 93 -8.28 3.31 -16.63
CA VAL A 93 -7.14 3.27 -15.70
C VAL A 93 -6.85 1.85 -15.22
N VAL A 94 -5.58 1.45 -15.20
CA VAL A 94 -5.06 0.37 -14.36
C VAL A 94 -4.71 0.99 -13.01
N LEU A 95 -5.50 0.67 -11.99
CA LEU A 95 -5.33 1.19 -10.64
C LEU A 95 -4.48 0.23 -9.81
N VAL A 96 -3.30 0.66 -9.38
CA VAL A 96 -2.32 -0.17 -8.66
C VAL A 96 -2.22 0.30 -7.21
N GLY A 97 -2.42 -0.60 -6.26
CA GLY A 97 -2.28 -0.30 -4.82
C GLY A 97 -1.32 -1.25 -4.12
N HIS A 98 -0.34 -0.68 -3.42
CA HIS A 98 0.61 -1.43 -2.61
C HIS A 98 0.15 -1.51 -1.16
N SER A 99 0.29 -2.68 -0.53
CA SER A 99 0.13 -2.86 0.92
C SER A 99 -1.19 -2.25 1.43
N LEU A 100 -1.15 -1.33 2.40
CA LEU A 100 -2.33 -0.64 2.95
C LEU A 100 -3.09 0.17 1.88
N GLY A 101 -2.43 0.61 0.80
CA GLY A 101 -3.08 1.23 -0.35
C GLY A 101 -4.15 0.37 -1.01
N GLY A 102 -4.12 -0.95 -0.77
CA GLY A 102 -5.16 -1.88 -1.18
C GLY A 102 -6.55 -1.54 -0.66
N LEU A 103 -6.65 -0.95 0.55
CA LEU A 103 -7.93 -0.47 1.10
C LEU A 103 -8.50 0.68 0.25
N THR A 104 -7.64 1.61 -0.11
CA THR A 104 -8.01 2.78 -0.90
C THR A 104 -8.45 2.38 -2.30
N ILE A 105 -7.68 1.52 -3.00
CA ILE A 105 -8.06 1.08 -4.35
C ILE A 105 -9.31 0.20 -4.35
N SER A 106 -9.59 -0.55 -3.27
CA SER A 106 -10.86 -1.28 -3.10
C SER A 106 -12.05 -0.32 -3.05
N ALA A 107 -11.96 0.75 -2.25
CA ALA A 107 -13.00 1.76 -2.12
C ALA A 107 -13.19 2.55 -3.42
N VAL A 108 -12.11 2.92 -4.12
CA VAL A 108 -12.16 3.56 -5.46
C VAL A 108 -12.83 2.64 -6.46
N THR A 109 -12.43 1.37 -6.53
CA THR A 109 -13.01 0.38 -7.45
C THR A 109 -14.51 0.19 -7.18
N GLN A 110 -14.93 0.20 -5.92
CA GLN A 110 -16.35 0.17 -5.54
C GLN A 110 -17.08 1.43 -5.99
N THR A 111 -16.41 2.60 -5.97
CA THR A 111 -17.03 3.90 -6.27
C THR A 111 -17.16 4.18 -7.77
N ILE A 112 -16.12 3.88 -8.56
CA ILE A 112 -16.04 4.20 -10.00
C ILE A 112 -15.60 3.02 -10.87
N PRO A 113 -16.25 1.84 -10.77
CA PRO A 113 -15.79 0.62 -11.46
C PRO A 113 -15.67 0.80 -12.99
N ASP A 114 -16.56 1.60 -13.59
CA ASP A 114 -16.64 1.81 -15.04
C ASP A 114 -15.47 2.68 -15.61
N ARG A 115 -14.66 3.29 -14.73
CA ARG A 115 -13.45 4.05 -15.09
C ARG A 115 -12.20 3.19 -15.08
N LEU A 116 -12.30 1.94 -14.60
CA LEU A 116 -11.15 1.07 -14.41
C LEU A 116 -11.07 0.01 -15.51
N HIS A 117 -9.90 -0.08 -16.14
CA HIS A 117 -9.53 -1.20 -17.00
C HIS A 117 -9.23 -2.44 -16.16
N ALA A 118 -8.45 -2.27 -15.09
CA ALA A 118 -8.13 -3.31 -14.12
C ALA A 118 -7.76 -2.69 -12.77
N VAL A 119 -7.86 -3.50 -11.70
CA VAL A 119 -7.32 -3.18 -10.38
C VAL A 119 -6.22 -4.18 -10.01
N VAL A 120 -5.07 -3.69 -9.52
CA VAL A 120 -3.88 -4.50 -9.22
C VAL A 120 -3.47 -4.30 -7.76
N TYR A 121 -3.46 -5.36 -6.99
CA TYR A 121 -2.98 -5.41 -5.61
C TYR A 121 -1.52 -5.89 -5.61
N LEU A 122 -0.59 -5.03 -5.22
CA LEU A 122 0.82 -5.38 -5.04
C LEU A 122 1.06 -5.66 -3.56
N ALA A 123 1.13 -6.94 -3.16
CA ALA A 123 1.15 -7.37 -1.76
C ALA A 123 0.15 -6.54 -0.92
N GLY A 124 -1.04 -6.27 -1.49
CA GLY A 124 -2.00 -5.29 -0.99
C GLY A 124 -3.12 -5.91 -0.16
N PHE A 125 -3.72 -5.09 0.72
CA PHE A 125 -4.92 -5.50 1.47
C PHE A 125 -6.12 -5.62 0.53
N LEU A 126 -6.40 -6.85 0.10
CA LEU A 126 -7.60 -7.24 -0.65
C LEU A 126 -8.55 -7.94 0.34
N LEU A 127 -9.48 -7.19 0.94
CA LEU A 127 -10.31 -7.69 2.03
C LEU A 127 -11.72 -8.01 1.56
N PRO A 128 -12.33 -9.12 2.03
CA PRO A 128 -13.73 -9.44 1.75
C PRO A 128 -14.66 -8.40 2.36
N THR A 129 -15.88 -8.32 1.84
CA THR A 129 -16.92 -7.39 2.29
C THR A 129 -17.06 -7.37 3.82
N GLY A 130 -17.06 -6.18 4.39
CA GLY A 130 -17.27 -5.94 5.82
C GLY A 130 -16.05 -6.22 6.72
N MET A 131 -14.96 -6.76 6.19
CA MET A 131 -13.75 -7.02 6.99
C MET A 131 -12.89 -5.75 7.07
N PRO A 132 -12.54 -5.24 8.27
CA PRO A 132 -11.55 -4.18 8.44
C PRO A 132 -10.12 -4.76 8.43
N ALA A 133 -9.13 -3.92 8.06
CA ALA A 133 -7.74 -4.38 7.97
C ALA A 133 -7.17 -4.85 9.31
N VAL A 134 -7.57 -4.23 10.41
CA VAL A 134 -7.15 -4.63 11.76
C VAL A 134 -7.49 -6.09 12.07
N ALA A 135 -8.57 -6.63 11.52
CA ALA A 135 -8.95 -8.04 11.71
C ALA A 135 -7.96 -9.03 11.07
N MET A 136 -7.16 -8.60 10.08
CA MET A 136 -6.11 -9.45 9.50
C MET A 136 -4.99 -9.75 10.49
N HIS A 137 -4.62 -8.80 11.34
CA HIS A 137 -3.55 -8.99 12.33
C HIS A 137 -3.91 -10.02 13.42
N GLN A 138 -5.19 -10.28 13.61
CA GLN A 138 -5.69 -11.26 14.58
C GLN A 138 -5.77 -12.69 14.02
N ARG A 139 -5.47 -12.88 12.73
CA ARG A 139 -5.54 -14.19 12.09
C ARG A 139 -4.22 -14.95 12.23
N GLU A 140 -4.33 -16.28 12.32
CA GLU A 140 -3.16 -17.17 12.34
C GLU A 140 -2.25 -16.98 11.11
N THR A 141 -2.82 -16.67 9.94
CA THR A 141 -2.07 -16.38 8.72
C THR A 141 -1.13 -15.18 8.86
N ALA A 142 -1.43 -14.25 9.77
CA ALA A 142 -0.61 -13.07 10.06
C ALA A 142 0.40 -13.27 11.20
N ALA A 143 0.39 -14.41 11.89
CA ALA A 143 1.23 -14.65 13.08
C ALA A 143 2.74 -14.53 12.82
N ARG A 144 3.18 -14.67 11.56
CA ARG A 144 4.58 -14.53 11.15
C ARG A 144 4.93 -13.12 10.63
N SER A 145 4.00 -12.15 10.69
CA SER A 145 4.30 -10.77 10.31
C SER A 145 5.33 -10.16 11.25
N LEU A 146 6.33 -9.50 10.68
CA LEU A 146 7.35 -8.77 11.42
C LEU A 146 6.96 -7.31 11.71
N LEU A 147 5.80 -6.83 11.21
CA LEU A 147 5.38 -5.44 11.40
C LEU A 147 4.89 -5.13 12.81
N PRO A 148 3.97 -5.90 13.44
CA PRO A 148 3.39 -5.51 14.73
C PRO A 148 4.43 -5.26 15.84
N PRO A 149 5.53 -6.04 15.97
CA PRO A 149 6.55 -5.79 16.97
C PRO A 149 7.38 -4.52 16.77
N LEU A 150 7.21 -3.83 15.64
CA LEU A 150 7.90 -2.57 15.34
C LEU A 150 7.12 -1.33 15.77
N PHE A 151 5.85 -1.46 16.14
CA PHE A 151 5.04 -0.34 16.57
C PHE A 151 5.52 0.21 17.91
N LEU A 152 5.77 1.52 17.95
CA LEU A 152 6.33 2.24 19.10
C LEU A 152 5.26 2.91 19.97
N ALA A 153 3.99 2.77 19.60
CA ALA A 153 2.87 3.34 20.34
C ALA A 153 1.64 2.44 20.22
N ASP A 154 0.70 2.57 21.15
CA ASP A 154 -0.63 2.02 21.01
C ASP A 154 -1.40 2.81 19.93
N PRO A 155 -1.78 2.19 18.80
CA PRO A 155 -2.49 2.89 17.74
C PRO A 155 -3.84 3.49 18.18
N ALA A 156 -4.51 2.88 19.15
CA ALA A 156 -5.77 3.40 19.68
C ALA A 156 -5.57 4.67 20.51
N ALA A 157 -4.43 4.78 21.21
CA ALA A 157 -4.12 5.93 22.04
C ALA A 157 -3.64 7.14 21.23
N VAL A 158 -2.79 6.90 20.19
CA VAL A 158 -2.16 7.99 19.43
C VAL A 158 -2.80 8.25 18.07
N GLY A 159 -3.71 7.38 17.61
CA GLY A 159 -4.39 7.51 16.32
C GLY A 159 -3.51 7.17 15.11
N ALA A 160 -2.37 6.49 15.29
CA ALA A 160 -1.47 6.12 14.21
C ALA A 160 -0.74 4.79 14.47
N LEU A 161 -0.43 4.07 13.39
CA LEU A 161 0.58 3.00 13.39
C LEU A 161 1.95 3.70 13.34
N ARG A 162 2.67 3.70 14.48
CA ARG A 162 3.87 4.52 14.68
C ARG A 162 5.15 3.71 14.59
N LEU A 163 6.08 4.18 13.75
CA LEU A 163 7.44 3.65 13.59
C LEU A 163 8.48 4.75 13.81
N ASP A 164 9.75 4.37 13.97
CA ASP A 164 10.88 5.30 13.84
C ASP A 164 11.80 4.90 12.68
N PRO A 165 11.50 5.32 11.43
CA PRO A 165 12.37 5.06 10.28
C PRO A 165 13.76 5.69 10.40
N ARG A 166 13.94 6.66 11.30
CA ARG A 166 15.19 7.38 11.57
C ARG A 166 15.88 6.87 12.82
N SER A 167 15.50 5.70 13.34
CA SER A 167 16.08 5.13 14.55
C SER A 167 17.60 4.96 14.43
N GLU A 168 18.30 5.33 15.49
CA GLU A 168 19.75 5.08 15.65
C GLU A 168 20.04 3.70 16.24
N ASP A 169 19.01 2.98 16.71
CA ASP A 169 19.10 1.61 17.18
C ASP A 169 19.27 0.65 15.98
N ALA A 170 20.46 0.07 15.88
CA ALA A 170 20.83 -0.83 14.78
C ALA A 170 19.92 -2.09 14.73
N ASP A 171 19.49 -2.63 15.88
CA ASP A 171 18.61 -3.80 15.95
C ASP A 171 17.19 -3.45 15.46
N TYR A 172 16.68 -2.29 15.83
CA TYR A 172 15.38 -1.82 15.33
C TYR A 172 15.43 -1.61 13.81
N ARG A 173 16.46 -0.96 13.30
CA ARG A 173 16.66 -0.75 11.86
C ARG A 173 16.77 -2.06 11.09
N ALA A 174 17.53 -3.04 11.60
CA ALA A 174 17.65 -4.36 11.00
C ALA A 174 16.28 -5.08 10.94
N ARG A 175 15.46 -4.98 11.99
CA ARG A 175 14.11 -5.53 12.03
C ARG A 175 13.17 -4.81 11.05
N LEU A 176 13.26 -3.47 10.95
CA LEU A 176 12.47 -2.68 10.00
C LEU A 176 12.81 -3.06 8.55
N ARG A 177 14.12 -3.18 8.23
CA ARG A 177 14.58 -3.68 6.92
C ARG A 177 14.07 -5.09 6.67
N ALA A 178 14.19 -5.98 7.63
CA ALA A 178 13.72 -7.36 7.50
C ALA A 178 12.22 -7.45 7.24
N ALA A 179 11.41 -6.56 7.79
CA ALA A 179 9.97 -6.51 7.55
C ALA A 179 9.63 -5.99 6.16
N LEU A 180 10.19 -4.85 5.75
CA LEU A 180 9.74 -4.11 4.58
C LEU A 180 10.57 -4.38 3.31
N CYS A 181 11.88 -4.61 3.46
CA CYS A 181 12.85 -4.59 2.35
C CYS A 181 13.97 -5.61 2.57
N SER A 182 13.65 -6.85 2.93
CA SER A 182 14.66 -7.87 3.27
C SER A 182 15.57 -8.26 2.10
N ASP A 183 15.19 -7.94 0.88
CA ASP A 183 15.93 -8.17 -0.36
C ASP A 183 16.80 -6.96 -0.80
N LEU A 184 16.80 -5.85 -0.04
CA LEU A 184 17.71 -4.74 -0.25
C LEU A 184 19.01 -4.91 0.55
N SER A 185 20.10 -4.37 0.01
CA SER A 185 21.32 -4.14 0.79
C SER A 185 21.05 -3.14 1.93
N GLU A 186 21.94 -3.09 2.92
CA GLU A 186 21.81 -2.11 4.01
C GLU A 186 21.89 -0.68 3.49
N ALA A 187 22.80 -0.40 2.56
CA ALA A 187 22.95 0.91 1.95
C ALA A 187 21.70 1.34 1.15
N ASP A 188 21.10 0.43 0.37
CA ASP A 188 19.88 0.72 -0.37
C ASP A 188 18.68 0.91 0.56
N PHE A 189 18.61 0.15 1.65
CA PHE A 189 17.57 0.35 2.66
C PHE A 189 17.73 1.68 3.39
N GLU A 190 18.96 2.13 3.66
CA GLU A 190 19.21 3.46 4.23
C GLU A 190 18.56 4.55 3.39
N LEU A 191 18.79 4.51 2.07
CA LEU A 191 18.17 5.46 1.14
C LEU A 191 16.63 5.31 1.10
N ALA A 192 16.12 4.09 1.08
CA ALA A 192 14.69 3.82 1.06
C ALA A 192 14.00 4.31 2.36
N SER A 193 14.63 4.11 3.51
CA SER A 193 14.08 4.50 4.82
C SER A 193 13.91 6.01 4.98
N THR A 194 14.71 6.83 4.28
CA THR A 194 14.56 8.29 4.28
C THR A 194 13.22 8.76 3.69
N GLN A 195 12.55 7.92 2.91
CA GLN A 195 11.25 8.20 2.30
C GLN A 195 10.06 7.80 3.21
N LEU A 196 10.33 7.13 4.32
CA LEU A 196 9.28 6.68 5.23
C LEU A 196 8.87 7.79 6.21
N HIS A 197 7.57 7.85 6.49
CA HIS A 197 7.00 8.67 7.56
C HIS A 197 6.94 7.87 8.86
N CYS A 198 6.91 8.56 10.00
CA CYS A 198 6.81 7.88 11.29
C CYS A 198 5.38 7.39 11.61
N ASP A 199 4.35 8.07 11.11
CA ASP A 199 2.96 7.81 11.43
C ASP A 199 2.15 7.46 10.19
N GLU A 200 1.39 6.36 10.28
CA GLU A 200 0.31 6.02 9.35
C GLU A 200 -1.03 6.14 10.09
N PRO A 201 -2.02 6.91 9.60
CA PRO A 201 -3.31 7.06 10.27
C PRO A 201 -3.98 5.71 10.57
N ALA A 202 -4.18 5.41 11.86
CA ALA A 202 -4.74 4.12 12.28
C ALA A 202 -6.23 3.97 11.92
N GLY A 203 -6.98 5.07 11.87
CA GLY A 203 -8.41 5.09 11.59
C GLY A 203 -8.78 4.43 10.25
N VAL A 204 -7.88 4.50 9.24
CA VAL A 204 -8.13 3.87 7.93
C VAL A 204 -8.18 2.34 8.01
N THR A 205 -7.51 1.74 9.00
CA THR A 205 -7.46 0.28 9.18
C THR A 205 -8.72 -0.29 9.84
N LEU A 206 -9.54 0.57 10.43
CA LEU A 206 -10.76 0.20 11.13
C LEU A 206 -11.99 0.19 10.22
N VAL A 207 -11.88 0.79 9.03
CA VAL A 207 -12.99 0.90 8.08
C VAL A 207 -13.26 -0.46 7.44
N PRO A 208 -14.52 -0.97 7.51
CA PRO A 208 -14.89 -2.21 6.83
C PRO A 208 -14.74 -2.09 5.32
N SER A 209 -14.28 -3.16 4.68
CA SER A 209 -14.18 -3.24 3.21
C SER A 209 -15.56 -3.04 2.57
N PRO A 210 -15.71 -2.06 1.64
CA PRO A 210 -17.01 -1.71 1.06
C PRO A 210 -17.39 -2.53 -0.16
N ILE A 211 -16.56 -3.49 -0.58
CA ILE A 211 -16.68 -4.17 -1.88
C ILE A 211 -17.95 -5.00 -2.01
N THR A 212 -18.52 -4.99 -3.22
CA THR A 212 -19.70 -5.78 -3.60
C THR A 212 -19.51 -6.47 -4.95
N SER A 213 -20.24 -7.55 -5.19
CA SER A 213 -20.20 -8.27 -6.47
C SER A 213 -20.68 -7.40 -7.65
N GLY A 214 -21.71 -6.56 -7.43
CA GLY A 214 -22.34 -5.74 -8.48
C GLY A 214 -21.49 -4.56 -8.96
N ARG A 215 -20.49 -4.13 -8.20
CA ARG A 215 -19.60 -3.01 -8.56
C ARG A 215 -18.15 -3.45 -8.62
N PHE A 216 -17.51 -3.66 -7.49
CA PHE A 216 -16.12 -4.13 -7.39
C PHE A 216 -15.89 -5.44 -8.17
N GLY A 217 -16.78 -6.41 -8.02
CA GLY A 217 -16.67 -7.73 -8.66
C GLY A 217 -16.74 -7.70 -10.21
N ARG A 218 -17.13 -6.58 -10.82
CA ARG A 218 -17.18 -6.41 -12.28
C ARG A 218 -15.83 -6.02 -12.88
N VAL A 219 -14.89 -5.52 -12.06
CA VAL A 219 -13.59 -5.05 -12.52
C VAL A 219 -12.61 -6.22 -12.54
N THR A 220 -11.84 -6.35 -13.64
CA THR A 220 -10.76 -7.34 -13.73
C THR A 220 -9.76 -7.10 -12.61
N ARG A 221 -9.47 -8.16 -11.86
CA ARG A 221 -8.70 -8.07 -10.62
C ARG A 221 -7.42 -8.89 -10.73
N HIS A 222 -6.29 -8.26 -10.45
CA HIS A 222 -4.98 -8.87 -10.39
C HIS A 222 -4.38 -8.75 -8.99
N TYR A 223 -3.63 -9.76 -8.59
CA TYR A 223 -2.85 -9.73 -7.36
C TYR A 223 -1.41 -10.14 -7.66
N VAL A 224 -0.46 -9.28 -7.35
CA VAL A 224 0.97 -9.53 -7.44
C VAL A 224 1.46 -9.91 -6.04
N ARG A 225 1.71 -11.22 -5.84
CA ARG A 225 2.26 -11.74 -4.59
C ARG A 225 3.75 -11.46 -4.50
N CYS A 226 4.20 -11.00 -3.34
CA CYS A 226 5.61 -10.94 -2.97
C CYS A 226 5.90 -12.16 -2.11
N VAL A 227 6.59 -13.18 -2.67
CA VAL A 227 6.66 -14.50 -1.99
C VAL A 227 7.63 -14.54 -0.81
N GLN A 228 8.52 -13.55 -0.69
CA GLN A 228 9.45 -13.38 0.43
C GLN A 228 9.00 -12.28 1.41
N ASP A 229 7.76 -11.85 1.30
CA ASP A 229 7.18 -10.80 2.13
C ASP A 229 7.08 -11.23 3.60
N ARG A 230 7.65 -10.40 4.49
CA ARG A 230 7.66 -10.61 5.94
C ARG A 230 6.80 -9.58 6.68
N ALA A 231 6.32 -8.54 5.98
CA ALA A 231 5.31 -7.62 6.49
C ALA A 231 3.91 -8.21 6.33
N MET A 232 3.62 -8.77 5.15
CA MET A 232 2.38 -9.46 4.81
C MET A 232 2.71 -10.88 4.31
N PRO A 233 2.87 -11.86 5.20
CA PRO A 233 3.24 -13.22 4.84
C PRO A 233 2.40 -13.79 3.69
N LEU A 234 3.00 -14.65 2.86
CA LEU A 234 2.33 -15.24 1.69
C LEU A 234 0.97 -15.87 2.05
N ALA A 235 0.87 -16.51 3.22
CA ALA A 235 -0.38 -17.08 3.71
C ALA A 235 -1.49 -16.03 3.91
N CYS A 236 -1.15 -14.77 4.28
CA CYS A 236 -2.12 -13.67 4.34
C CYS A 236 -2.59 -13.28 2.94
N GLN A 237 -1.65 -13.17 2.01
CA GLN A 237 -1.94 -12.80 0.64
C GLN A 237 -2.89 -13.84 0.00
N ASP A 238 -2.57 -15.13 0.14
CA ASP A 238 -3.38 -16.24 -0.39
C ASP A 238 -4.77 -16.32 0.28
N PHE A 239 -4.85 -16.08 1.60
CA PHE A 239 -6.12 -16.01 2.30
C PHE A 239 -7.01 -14.89 1.75
N MET A 240 -6.49 -13.68 1.56
CA MET A 240 -7.26 -12.55 1.07
C MET A 240 -7.78 -12.77 -0.35
N ILE A 241 -6.95 -13.34 -1.22
CA ILE A 241 -7.35 -13.71 -2.59
C ILE A 241 -8.53 -14.70 -2.55
N ALA A 242 -8.38 -15.80 -1.82
CA ALA A 242 -9.40 -16.84 -1.74
C ALA A 242 -10.70 -16.33 -1.12
N ALA A 243 -10.61 -15.50 -0.06
CA ALA A 243 -11.77 -14.95 0.63
C ALA A 243 -12.57 -13.99 -0.26
N VAL A 244 -11.90 -13.17 -1.06
CA VAL A 244 -12.58 -12.24 -1.98
C VAL A 244 -13.14 -12.97 -3.18
N ASP A 245 -12.43 -13.91 -3.78
CA ASP A 245 -12.94 -14.72 -4.89
C ASP A 245 -14.21 -15.49 -4.48
N GLY A 246 -14.26 -15.98 -3.23
CA GLY A 246 -15.42 -16.68 -2.69
C GLY A 246 -16.60 -15.77 -2.32
N SER A 247 -16.38 -14.48 -2.08
CA SER A 247 -17.43 -13.58 -1.54
C SER A 247 -18.05 -12.64 -2.56
N VAL A 248 -17.26 -12.08 -3.49
CA VAL A 248 -17.76 -11.10 -4.48
C VAL A 248 -17.86 -11.64 -5.90
N GLY A 249 -17.43 -12.88 -6.09
CA GLY A 249 -17.39 -13.52 -7.41
C GLY A 249 -16.21 -13.03 -8.27
N GLY A 250 -16.11 -13.63 -9.48
CA GLY A 250 -14.96 -13.46 -10.34
C GLY A 250 -13.73 -14.20 -9.81
N ARG A 251 -12.67 -14.22 -10.59
CA ARG A 251 -11.39 -14.82 -10.23
C ARG A 251 -10.30 -13.77 -10.24
N THR A 252 -9.49 -13.74 -9.19
CA THR A 252 -8.28 -12.91 -9.15
C THR A 252 -7.18 -13.56 -9.99
N HIS A 253 -6.63 -12.81 -10.96
CA HIS A 253 -5.44 -13.21 -11.70
C HIS A 253 -4.22 -13.05 -10.80
N VAL A 254 -3.54 -14.16 -10.50
CA VAL A 254 -2.44 -14.17 -9.53
C VAL A 254 -1.10 -14.20 -10.25
N HIS A 255 -0.24 -13.25 -9.94
CA HIS A 255 1.16 -13.18 -10.35
C HIS A 255 2.05 -13.32 -9.12
N SER A 256 3.32 -13.66 -9.28
CA SER A 256 4.26 -13.79 -8.16
C SER A 256 5.62 -13.19 -8.50
N LEU A 257 6.16 -12.41 -7.58
CA LEU A 257 7.53 -11.90 -7.62
C LEU A 257 8.32 -12.52 -6.47
N THR A 258 9.55 -12.95 -6.77
CA THR A 258 10.48 -13.42 -5.73
C THR A 258 11.16 -12.20 -5.09
N THR A 259 10.39 -11.45 -4.30
CA THR A 259 10.80 -10.22 -3.64
C THR A 259 10.28 -10.16 -2.22
N SER A 260 10.82 -9.24 -1.43
CA SER A 260 10.26 -8.79 -0.15
C SER A 260 9.00 -7.95 -0.37
N HIS A 261 8.53 -7.25 0.68
CA HIS A 261 7.30 -6.44 0.64
C HIS A 261 7.31 -5.29 -0.38
N SER A 262 8.48 -4.76 -0.76
CA SER A 262 8.63 -3.51 -1.50
C SER A 262 9.35 -3.68 -2.85
N PRO A 263 8.75 -4.41 -3.83
CA PRO A 263 9.40 -4.76 -5.10
C PRO A 263 9.72 -3.57 -6.00
N TYR A 264 9.10 -2.42 -5.78
CA TYR A 264 9.40 -1.18 -6.51
C TYR A 264 10.80 -0.63 -6.22
N TYR A 265 11.44 -1.08 -5.12
CA TYR A 265 12.85 -0.78 -4.85
C TYR A 265 13.79 -1.83 -5.44
N SER A 266 13.49 -3.12 -5.24
CA SER A 266 14.42 -4.21 -5.60
C SER A 266 14.30 -4.67 -7.07
N GLN A 267 13.10 -4.63 -7.64
CA GLN A 267 12.84 -5.11 -9.01
C GLN A 267 11.91 -4.17 -9.81
N PRO A 268 12.19 -2.87 -9.90
CA PRO A 268 11.30 -1.88 -10.53
C PRO A 268 10.98 -2.20 -11.99
N LYS A 269 11.99 -2.65 -12.75
CA LYS A 269 11.78 -3.00 -14.16
C LYS A 269 10.92 -4.24 -14.32
N VAL A 270 11.13 -5.29 -13.53
CA VAL A 270 10.33 -6.53 -13.59
C VAL A 270 8.87 -6.24 -13.22
N LEU A 271 8.66 -5.42 -12.20
CA LEU A 271 7.33 -4.95 -11.81
C LEU A 271 6.66 -4.17 -12.95
N ALA A 272 7.37 -3.24 -13.58
CA ALA A 272 6.84 -2.46 -14.70
C ALA A 272 6.52 -3.33 -15.92
N ASP A 273 7.35 -4.34 -16.23
CA ASP A 273 7.10 -5.29 -17.32
C ASP A 273 5.81 -6.09 -17.08
N LEU A 274 5.61 -6.59 -15.85
CA LEU A 274 4.41 -7.29 -15.44
C LEU A 274 3.16 -6.40 -15.57
N LEU A 275 3.22 -5.17 -15.03
CA LEU A 275 2.11 -4.22 -15.10
C LEU A 275 1.76 -3.84 -16.54
N ALA A 276 2.76 -3.65 -17.41
CA ALA A 276 2.53 -3.38 -18.83
C ALA A 276 1.84 -4.57 -19.55
N GLY A 277 2.14 -5.81 -19.14
CA GLY A 277 1.44 -7.00 -19.61
C GLY A 277 -0.04 -6.96 -19.23
N ILE A 278 -0.37 -6.69 -17.98
CA ILE A 278 -1.75 -6.54 -17.47
C ILE A 278 -2.54 -5.47 -18.25
N ALA A 279 -1.92 -4.37 -18.59
CA ALA A 279 -2.58 -3.30 -19.35
C ALA A 279 -2.86 -3.66 -20.82
N GLY A 280 -2.25 -4.73 -21.34
CA GLY A 280 -2.45 -5.25 -22.69
C GLY A 280 -3.52 -6.34 -22.80
N GLU A 281 -3.99 -6.85 -21.67
CA GLU A 281 -5.08 -7.86 -21.61
C GLU A 281 -6.46 -7.20 -21.77
#